data_676ff7bf44789b5cbc4ceb705609afd6
#
_entry.id   676ff7bf44789b5cbc4ceb705609afd6
#
_cell.length_a   1.000
_cell.length_b   1.000
_cell.length_c   1.000
_cell.angle_alpha   90.00
_cell.angle_beta   90.00
_cell.angle_gamma   90.00
#
_symmetry.space_group_name_H-M   'P 1'
#
loop_
_entity.id
_entity.type
_entity.pdbx_description
1 polymer ?
#
loop_
_entity_poly.entity_id
_entity_poly.type
_entity_poly.pdbx_seq_one_letter_code
_entity_poly.pdbx_strand_id
1 'polypeptide(L)'
;MATNGTNGANGSKSSLSAFDTSSTIPLWLNGEQVTLSSTFDVVSPVDQKTLYKCSAADEEDALKAIESSEKAFKTWSKTKPRERRDIFLRAAEGFKKRKAEQAHYAHTETGGPQSMTDFEHGLAYEACLSVAGLIQPALTSAAPVVQDEGASALVIKEPYGVVLGIAPWNAPHVLGLRACLQPLAMGNTVILKGPEAAPATYWAIAGILQEAGLPAGCLNTIYHRPADAAKVTSTLINHPSIKKINFTGSTAVGAIIASLAGKVLKPTVMELGGKAPSIVCDDADIQNAALQCALGAFLHAGQICMATERILVHAKIADEFREALKGTMDKVFGEGGMDVPQLVTSAPVEKNKKLLDDALSKGAKAIYGDPKHHESSKTKMRPVIIENIKPDMDIYHTESFGPTVSLYVVNSDDEAIAIANDTDYGLSSAVFTEDLRRGLRIARQIETGAVHINNMTVHDEAALPHGGVKKSGFGRFNGLPGLEEWVRTKVVTWKD
;
A
#
# COMPACT_ATOMS: atom_id res chain seq x y z
N MET A 1 17.12 56.85 -4.33
CA MET A 1 18.50 56.74 -3.89
C MET A 1 18.64 55.50 -2.99
N ALA A 2 19.69 54.77 -3.22
CA ALA A 2 20.20 53.61 -2.48
C ALA A 2 19.50 52.27 -2.72
N THR A 3 20.06 51.59 -3.69
CA THR A 3 20.11 50.13 -3.90
C THR A 3 20.85 49.48 -2.75
N ASN A 4 20.33 48.37 -2.25
CA ASN A 4 21.14 47.32 -1.65
C ASN A 4 20.60 45.96 -2.08
N GLY A 5 21.32 45.36 -3.00
CA GLY A 5 21.13 44.00 -3.43
C GLY A 5 21.65 43.05 -2.35
N THR A 6 20.85 42.06 -1.98
CA THR A 6 21.35 40.85 -1.34
C THR A 6 21.31 39.72 -2.37
N ASN A 7 22.50 39.33 -2.80
CA ASN A 7 22.76 38.11 -3.57
C ASN A 7 22.30 36.90 -2.75
N GLY A 8 21.14 36.39 -3.06
CA GLY A 8 20.76 35.04 -2.68
C GLY A 8 21.45 34.06 -3.62
N ALA A 9 22.37 33.29 -3.08
CA ALA A 9 23.01 32.19 -3.80
C ALA A 9 21.95 31.17 -4.22
N ASN A 10 21.54 31.24 -5.48
CA ASN A 10 20.82 30.18 -6.17
C ASN A 10 21.86 29.09 -6.51
N GLY A 11 22.14 28.25 -5.53
CA GLY A 11 22.75 26.97 -5.80
C GLY A 11 21.73 26.14 -6.56
N SER A 12 21.84 26.02 -7.87
CA SER A 12 21.14 25.02 -8.65
C SER A 12 21.54 23.65 -8.09
N LYS A 13 20.67 23.05 -7.24
CA LYS A 13 20.80 21.64 -6.88
C LYS A 13 20.72 20.87 -8.20
N SER A 14 21.82 20.23 -8.60
CA SER A 14 21.84 19.33 -9.74
C SER A 14 20.74 18.29 -9.55
N SER A 15 19.94 18.03 -10.60
CA SER A 15 18.98 16.92 -10.57
C SER A 15 19.75 15.65 -10.23
N LEU A 16 19.23 14.86 -9.27
CA LEU A 16 19.79 13.54 -8.97
C LEU A 16 19.79 12.73 -10.28
N SER A 17 20.97 12.24 -10.66
CA SER A 17 21.09 11.29 -11.76
C SER A 17 20.38 9.98 -11.36
N ALA A 18 19.92 9.22 -12.36
CA ALA A 18 19.46 7.86 -12.14
C ALA A 18 20.52 7.07 -11.36
N PHE A 19 20.04 6.12 -10.52
CA PHE A 19 20.94 5.29 -9.73
C PHE A 19 21.88 4.49 -10.64
N ASP A 20 23.16 4.56 -10.38
CA ASP A 20 24.14 3.70 -11.04
C ASP A 20 24.08 2.30 -10.42
N THR A 21 23.55 1.33 -11.16
CA THR A 21 23.40 -0.07 -10.74
C THR A 21 24.72 -0.79 -10.43
N SER A 22 25.87 -0.20 -10.77
CA SER A 22 27.19 -0.70 -10.34
C SER A 22 27.54 -0.29 -8.90
N SER A 23 26.77 0.63 -8.29
CA SER A 23 26.97 1.15 -6.94
C SER A 23 26.06 0.46 -5.91
N THR A 24 26.22 0.81 -4.63
CA THR A 24 25.35 0.36 -3.52
C THR A 24 24.26 1.40 -3.26
N ILE A 25 22.98 0.99 -3.19
CA ILE A 25 21.89 1.86 -2.79
C ILE A 25 22.17 2.43 -1.40
N PRO A 26 22.28 3.75 -1.23
CA PRO A 26 22.52 4.38 0.06
C PRO A 26 21.22 4.52 0.87
N LEU A 27 21.35 4.74 2.16
CA LEU A 27 20.30 5.32 3.00
C LEU A 27 20.11 6.81 2.67
N TRP A 28 18.94 7.36 2.98
CA TRP A 28 18.75 8.80 3.09
C TRP A 28 18.72 9.20 4.56
N LEU A 29 19.77 9.86 5.05
CA LEU A 29 19.85 10.35 6.41
C LEU A 29 20.16 11.85 6.41
N ASN A 30 19.35 12.63 7.09
CA ASN A 30 19.49 14.09 7.21
C ASN A 30 19.61 14.83 5.85
N GLY A 31 18.89 14.34 4.83
CA GLY A 31 18.94 14.91 3.47
C GLY A 31 20.16 14.51 2.66
N GLU A 32 21.00 13.60 3.16
CA GLU A 32 22.21 13.12 2.49
C GLU A 32 22.12 11.62 2.20
N GLN A 33 22.81 11.19 1.15
CA GLN A 33 22.95 9.79 0.79
C GLN A 33 24.13 9.18 1.57
N VAL A 34 23.85 8.16 2.39
CA VAL A 34 24.83 7.51 3.26
C VAL A 34 24.98 6.05 2.84
N THR A 35 26.14 5.70 2.27
CA THR A 35 26.50 4.32 1.96
C THR A 35 27.21 3.68 3.14
N LEU A 36 26.70 2.52 3.56
CA LEU A 36 27.24 1.75 4.69
C LEU A 36 28.14 0.61 4.20
N SER A 37 29.07 0.17 5.04
CA SER A 37 29.87 -1.04 4.80
C SER A 37 29.05 -2.33 4.93
N SER A 38 28.03 -2.33 5.80
CA SER A 38 27.06 -3.43 5.91
C SER A 38 26.06 -3.31 4.77
N THR A 39 25.90 -4.37 3.98
CA THR A 39 25.02 -4.39 2.81
C THR A 39 24.27 -5.73 2.70
N PHE A 40 23.27 -5.76 1.83
CA PHE A 40 22.61 -6.97 1.35
C PHE A 40 22.40 -6.93 -0.15
N ASP A 41 22.27 -8.09 -0.78
CA ASP A 41 21.99 -8.20 -2.20
C ASP A 41 20.52 -8.03 -2.49
N VAL A 42 20.19 -7.21 -3.51
CA VAL A 42 18.85 -7.11 -4.09
C VAL A 42 18.80 -8.02 -5.29
N VAL A 43 17.88 -8.98 -5.27
CA VAL A 43 17.82 -10.07 -6.25
C VAL A 43 16.61 -9.89 -7.17
N SER A 44 16.86 -9.94 -8.48
CA SER A 44 15.81 -9.92 -9.49
C SER A 44 14.87 -11.13 -9.35
N PRO A 45 13.55 -10.94 -9.29
CA PRO A 45 12.61 -12.07 -9.32
C PRO A 45 12.59 -12.79 -10.68
N VAL A 46 13.02 -12.13 -11.75
CA VAL A 46 12.92 -12.64 -13.12
C VAL A 46 13.99 -13.70 -13.41
N ASP A 47 15.25 -13.41 -13.11
CA ASP A 47 16.40 -14.27 -13.43
C ASP A 47 17.21 -14.69 -12.22
N GLN A 48 16.80 -14.30 -11.01
CA GLN A 48 17.41 -14.64 -9.72
C GLN A 48 18.86 -14.16 -9.58
N LYS A 49 19.28 -13.17 -10.39
CA LYS A 49 20.59 -12.54 -10.27
C LYS A 49 20.54 -11.35 -9.33
N THR A 50 21.66 -11.06 -8.70
CA THR A 50 21.85 -9.84 -7.95
C THR A 50 21.81 -8.64 -8.90
N LEU A 51 20.87 -7.72 -8.67
CA LEU A 51 20.76 -6.46 -9.39
C LEU A 51 21.85 -5.48 -8.92
N TYR A 52 21.95 -5.32 -7.62
CA TYR A 52 22.88 -4.42 -6.93
C TYR A 52 22.85 -4.72 -5.41
N LYS A 53 23.70 -4.03 -4.67
CA LYS A 53 23.69 -4.06 -3.21
C LYS A 53 22.89 -2.89 -2.64
N CYS A 54 22.35 -3.06 -1.43
CA CYS A 54 21.73 -2.00 -0.66
C CYS A 54 22.40 -1.89 0.72
N SER A 55 22.59 -0.67 1.20
CA SER A 55 23.08 -0.39 2.55
C SER A 55 22.11 -0.94 3.60
N ALA A 56 22.64 -1.63 4.59
CA ALA A 56 21.88 -2.26 5.66
C ALA A 56 22.07 -1.50 6.98
N ALA A 57 21.06 -0.73 7.38
CA ALA A 57 21.04 -0.02 8.66
C ALA A 57 20.99 -1.00 9.82
N ASP A 58 21.68 -0.66 10.88
CA ASP A 58 21.59 -1.29 12.18
C ASP A 58 20.82 -0.41 13.20
N GLU A 59 20.90 -0.72 14.47
CA GLU A 59 20.23 0.05 15.53
C GLU A 59 20.84 1.45 15.71
N GLU A 60 22.13 1.60 15.53
CA GLU A 60 22.82 2.90 15.63
C GLU A 60 22.36 3.83 14.49
N ASP A 61 22.24 3.31 13.30
CA ASP A 61 21.73 4.07 12.14
C ASP A 61 20.25 4.45 12.32
N ALA A 62 19.45 3.55 12.91
CA ALA A 62 18.07 3.85 13.29
C ALA A 62 18.00 5.00 14.30
N LEU A 63 18.88 5.04 15.30
CA LEU A 63 18.96 6.13 16.28
C LEU A 63 19.40 7.44 15.63
N LYS A 64 20.36 7.44 14.68
CA LYS A 64 20.73 8.61 13.89
C LYS A 64 19.56 9.16 13.07
N ALA A 65 18.75 8.29 12.47
CA ALA A 65 17.54 8.69 11.76
C ALA A 65 16.51 9.36 12.68
N ILE A 66 16.36 8.85 13.92
CA ILE A 66 15.48 9.44 14.93
C ILE A 66 15.96 10.84 15.31
N GLU A 67 17.23 10.98 15.67
CA GLU A 67 17.83 12.27 16.05
C GLU A 67 17.65 13.31 14.94
N SER A 68 17.95 12.94 13.70
CA SER A 68 17.74 13.78 12.51
C SER A 68 16.27 14.23 12.39
N SER A 69 15.33 13.30 12.54
CA SER A 69 13.89 13.60 12.44
C SER A 69 13.42 14.51 13.58
N GLU A 70 13.88 14.31 14.80
CA GLU A 70 13.54 15.18 15.95
C GLU A 70 14.04 16.61 15.75
N LYS A 71 15.25 16.76 15.26
CA LYS A 71 15.84 18.08 14.96
C LYS A 71 15.02 18.81 13.89
N ALA A 72 14.71 18.11 12.80
CA ALA A 72 13.90 18.67 11.71
C ALA A 72 12.47 19.02 12.13
N PHE A 73 11.86 18.23 13.00
CA PHE A 73 10.50 18.46 13.48
C PHE A 73 10.32 19.84 14.13
N LYS A 74 11.33 20.34 14.86
CA LYS A 74 11.27 21.63 15.56
C LYS A 74 10.98 22.83 14.65
N THR A 75 11.37 22.72 13.38
CA THR A 75 11.14 23.74 12.34
C THR A 75 10.00 23.35 11.40
N TRP A 76 9.99 22.09 10.93
CA TRP A 76 9.02 21.60 9.97
C TRP A 76 7.57 21.70 10.47
N SER A 77 7.32 21.37 11.73
CA SER A 77 5.99 21.46 12.34
C SER A 77 5.42 22.89 12.38
N LYS A 78 6.27 23.89 12.26
CA LYS A 78 5.90 25.32 12.27
C LYS A 78 5.74 25.93 10.88
N THR A 79 6.06 25.18 9.81
CA THR A 79 5.89 25.64 8.44
C THR A 79 4.40 25.86 8.13
N LYS A 80 4.14 26.82 7.25
CA LYS A 80 2.76 27.13 6.86
C LYS A 80 2.22 26.05 5.88
N PRO A 81 0.92 25.78 5.89
CA PRO A 81 0.29 24.86 4.93
C PRO A 81 0.69 25.12 3.47
N ARG A 82 0.80 26.40 3.08
CA ARG A 82 1.23 26.80 1.73
C ARG A 82 2.65 26.31 1.39
N GLU A 83 3.58 26.43 2.32
CA GLU A 83 4.98 25.99 2.08
C GLU A 83 5.05 24.48 1.82
N ARG A 84 4.34 23.70 2.62
CA ARG A 84 4.23 22.23 2.45
C ARG A 84 3.53 21.88 1.14
N ARG A 85 2.40 22.55 0.84
CA ARG A 85 1.66 22.38 -0.42
C ARG A 85 2.59 22.58 -1.63
N ASP A 86 3.35 23.66 -1.65
CA ASP A 86 4.19 24.03 -2.78
C ASP A 86 5.33 23.00 -3.00
N ILE A 87 5.81 22.35 -1.94
CA ILE A 87 6.75 21.22 -2.03
C ILE A 87 6.08 20.02 -2.71
N PHE A 88 4.87 19.63 -2.30
CA PHE A 88 4.20 18.46 -2.87
C PHE A 88 3.73 18.66 -4.31
N LEU A 89 3.39 19.88 -4.71
CA LEU A 89 3.14 20.20 -6.11
C LEU A 89 4.42 20.02 -6.96
N ARG A 90 5.60 20.44 -6.45
CA ARG A 90 6.88 20.16 -7.12
C ARG A 90 7.23 18.67 -7.11
N ALA A 91 6.90 17.94 -6.06
CA ALA A 91 7.10 16.49 -6.01
C ALA A 91 6.26 15.77 -7.08
N ALA A 92 5.01 16.18 -7.30
CA ALA A 92 4.17 15.65 -8.39
C ALA A 92 4.88 15.79 -9.75
N GLU A 93 5.40 16.97 -10.06
CA GLU A 93 6.17 17.18 -11.29
C GLU A 93 7.46 16.35 -11.33
N GLY A 94 8.11 16.13 -10.18
CA GLY A 94 9.26 15.24 -10.03
C GLY A 94 8.91 13.79 -10.38
N PHE A 95 7.80 13.27 -9.86
CA PHE A 95 7.29 11.93 -10.22
C PHE A 95 7.05 11.83 -11.72
N LYS A 96 6.32 12.78 -12.31
CA LYS A 96 6.05 12.81 -13.76
C LYS A 96 7.32 12.80 -14.60
N LYS A 97 8.33 13.61 -14.22
CA LYS A 97 9.60 13.71 -14.94
C LYS A 97 10.43 12.43 -14.87
N ARG A 98 10.38 11.71 -13.74
CA ARG A 98 11.20 10.51 -13.49
C ARG A 98 10.40 9.21 -13.70
N LYS A 99 9.28 9.24 -14.44
CA LYS A 99 8.40 8.09 -14.66
C LYS A 99 9.15 6.86 -15.19
N ALA A 100 9.94 7.01 -16.24
CA ALA A 100 10.64 5.90 -16.87
C ALA A 100 11.67 5.24 -15.93
N GLU A 101 12.39 6.04 -15.14
CA GLU A 101 13.34 5.57 -14.13
C GLU A 101 12.61 4.80 -13.03
N GLN A 102 11.54 5.36 -12.49
CA GLN A 102 10.71 4.73 -11.46
C GLN A 102 10.14 3.39 -11.93
N ALA A 103 9.59 3.35 -13.14
CA ALA A 103 9.06 2.13 -13.73
C ALA A 103 10.14 1.06 -13.90
N HIS A 104 11.36 1.45 -14.29
CA HIS A 104 12.49 0.54 -14.40
C HIS A 104 12.84 -0.11 -13.04
N TYR A 105 12.94 0.68 -11.96
CA TYR A 105 13.24 0.13 -10.63
C TYR A 105 12.14 -0.83 -10.18
N ALA A 106 10.88 -0.41 -10.22
CA ALA A 106 9.79 -1.27 -9.78
C ALA A 106 9.71 -2.57 -10.58
N HIS A 107 9.86 -2.51 -11.91
CA HIS A 107 9.87 -3.69 -12.76
C HIS A 107 11.02 -4.65 -12.42
N THR A 108 12.24 -4.15 -12.31
CA THR A 108 13.42 -4.99 -12.06
C THR A 108 13.44 -5.57 -10.65
N GLU A 109 12.98 -4.81 -9.66
CA GLU A 109 12.95 -5.20 -8.24
C GLU A 109 11.80 -6.16 -7.92
N THR A 110 10.61 -5.95 -8.50
CA THR A 110 9.39 -6.69 -8.11
C THR A 110 8.88 -7.65 -9.18
N GLY A 111 9.37 -7.52 -10.41
CA GLY A 111 8.84 -8.27 -11.57
C GLY A 111 7.45 -7.80 -12.03
N GLY A 112 6.97 -6.68 -11.52
CA GLY A 112 5.67 -6.12 -11.91
C GLY A 112 5.63 -5.76 -13.40
N PRO A 113 4.51 -6.03 -14.11
CA PRO A 113 4.37 -5.64 -15.51
C PRO A 113 4.30 -4.12 -15.67
N GLN A 114 4.62 -3.62 -16.86
CA GLN A 114 4.61 -2.18 -17.17
C GLN A 114 3.27 -1.52 -16.84
N SER A 115 2.16 -2.20 -17.10
CA SER A 115 0.82 -1.70 -16.76
C SER A 115 0.62 -1.44 -15.28
N MET A 116 1.19 -2.28 -14.41
CA MET A 116 1.15 -2.09 -12.96
C MET A 116 2.01 -0.89 -12.53
N THR A 117 3.22 -0.77 -13.06
CA THR A 117 4.10 0.36 -12.74
C THR A 117 3.53 1.70 -13.24
N ASP A 118 2.87 1.70 -14.40
CA ASP A 118 2.18 2.88 -14.93
C ASP A 118 0.98 3.29 -14.06
N PHE A 119 0.19 2.31 -13.61
CA PHE A 119 -0.92 2.54 -12.68
C PHE A 119 -0.44 3.12 -11.35
N GLU A 120 0.53 2.50 -10.71
CA GLU A 120 1.10 2.98 -9.45
C GLU A 120 1.69 4.40 -9.58
N HIS A 121 2.37 4.66 -10.67
CA HIS A 121 2.96 5.97 -10.93
C HIS A 121 1.89 7.06 -11.07
N GLY A 122 0.78 6.75 -11.77
CA GLY A 122 -0.39 7.63 -11.86
C GLY A 122 -0.95 7.95 -10.48
N LEU A 123 -1.14 6.94 -9.64
CA LEU A 123 -1.62 7.12 -8.26
C LEU A 123 -0.65 7.95 -7.40
N ALA A 124 0.67 7.77 -7.54
CA ALA A 124 1.66 8.55 -6.80
C ALA A 124 1.63 10.04 -7.19
N TYR A 125 1.48 10.32 -8.48
CA TYR A 125 1.29 11.69 -8.99
C TYR A 125 0.02 12.33 -8.41
N GLU A 126 -1.12 11.67 -8.53
CA GLU A 126 -2.41 12.15 -8.04
C GLU A 126 -2.44 12.28 -6.50
N ALA A 127 -1.75 11.40 -5.77
CA ALA A 127 -1.62 11.50 -4.32
C ALA A 127 -0.92 12.80 -3.90
N CYS A 128 0.14 13.21 -4.61
CA CYS A 128 0.81 14.47 -4.34
C CYS A 128 -0.12 15.68 -4.55
N LEU A 129 -0.91 15.68 -5.65
CA LEU A 129 -1.85 16.76 -5.95
C LEU A 129 -2.99 16.82 -4.93
N SER A 130 -3.60 15.66 -4.63
CA SER A 130 -4.69 15.55 -3.67
C SER A 130 -4.26 16.01 -2.27
N VAL A 131 -3.13 15.49 -1.79
CA VAL A 131 -2.59 15.87 -0.47
C VAL A 131 -2.27 17.36 -0.42
N ALA A 132 -1.64 17.92 -1.46
CA ALA A 132 -1.36 19.36 -1.53
C ALA A 132 -2.63 20.21 -1.39
N GLY A 133 -3.73 19.81 -2.02
CA GLY A 133 -5.03 20.49 -1.93
C GLY A 133 -5.72 20.36 -0.56
N LEU A 134 -5.48 19.26 0.15
CA LEU A 134 -6.19 18.93 1.39
C LEU A 134 -5.49 19.37 2.68
N ILE A 135 -4.24 19.86 2.63
CA ILE A 135 -3.49 20.28 3.84
C ILE A 135 -4.27 21.32 4.66
N GLN A 136 -4.75 22.37 4.01
CA GLN A 136 -5.45 23.45 4.70
C GLN A 136 -6.81 22.99 5.29
N PRO A 137 -7.69 22.30 4.56
CA PRO A 137 -8.91 21.71 5.12
C PRO A 137 -8.64 20.79 6.31
N ALA A 138 -7.63 19.91 6.21
CA ALA A 138 -7.28 18.95 7.26
C ALA A 138 -6.82 19.63 8.56
N LEU A 139 -6.27 20.84 8.50
CA LEU A 139 -5.78 21.62 9.66
C LEU A 139 -6.81 22.63 10.19
N THR A 140 -8.02 22.63 9.66
CA THR A 140 -9.07 23.56 10.13
C THR A 140 -9.39 23.29 11.61
N SER A 141 -9.31 24.35 12.40
CA SER A 141 -9.65 24.36 13.83
C SER A 141 -11.13 24.66 14.03
N ALA A 142 -11.70 24.26 15.15
CA ALA A 142 -13.07 24.54 15.54
C ALA A 142 -13.10 25.47 16.77
N ALA A 143 -14.11 26.33 16.85
CA ALA A 143 -14.41 27.15 18.01
C ALA A 143 -15.82 26.80 18.52
N PRO A 144 -15.96 25.71 19.33
CA PRO A 144 -17.26 25.27 19.82
C PRO A 144 -17.80 26.26 20.87
N VAL A 145 -19.12 26.36 20.94
CA VAL A 145 -19.78 27.09 22.03
C VAL A 145 -19.60 26.26 23.33
N VAL A 146 -19.14 26.93 24.39
CA VAL A 146 -18.97 26.33 25.72
C VAL A 146 -20.11 26.70 26.67
N GLN A 147 -20.28 25.95 27.75
CA GLN A 147 -21.41 26.13 28.68
C GLN A 147 -21.25 27.33 29.60
N ASP A 148 -20.02 27.64 30.02
CA ASP A 148 -19.76 28.73 30.96
C ASP A 148 -19.90 30.08 30.27
N GLU A 149 -20.70 30.97 30.86
CA GLU A 149 -20.84 32.34 30.40
C GLU A 149 -19.51 33.11 30.53
N GLY A 150 -19.12 33.84 29.47
CA GLY A 150 -17.83 34.53 29.40
C GLY A 150 -16.63 33.63 29.12
N ALA A 151 -16.84 32.33 28.86
CA ALA A 151 -15.78 31.43 28.45
C ALA A 151 -15.77 31.21 26.93
N SER A 152 -14.61 30.91 26.41
CA SER A 152 -14.38 30.55 24.99
C SER A 152 -13.52 29.31 24.86
N ALA A 153 -13.58 28.62 23.71
CA ALA A 153 -12.76 27.45 23.43
C ALA A 153 -12.27 27.41 21.99
N LEU A 154 -11.10 26.81 21.81
CA LEU A 154 -10.57 26.41 20.51
C LEU A 154 -10.20 24.92 20.56
N VAL A 155 -10.55 24.21 19.51
CA VAL A 155 -10.04 22.84 19.22
C VAL A 155 -9.03 22.96 18.11
N ILE A 156 -7.75 22.84 18.43
CA ILE A 156 -6.65 22.97 17.48
C ILE A 156 -6.10 21.60 17.11
N LYS A 157 -5.56 21.48 15.88
CA LYS A 157 -4.91 20.28 15.39
C LYS A 157 -3.40 20.46 15.38
N GLU A 158 -2.68 19.51 15.96
CA GLU A 158 -1.22 19.52 16.07
C GLU A 158 -0.62 18.23 15.50
N PRO A 159 0.56 18.27 14.81
CA PRO A 159 1.26 17.06 14.42
C PRO A 159 1.70 16.23 15.64
N TYR A 160 1.80 14.91 15.46
CA TYR A 160 2.27 14.00 16.51
C TYR A 160 3.75 14.20 16.85
N GLY A 161 4.61 14.35 15.83
CA GLY A 161 6.05 14.38 15.98
C GLY A 161 6.78 13.56 14.93
N VAL A 162 7.70 12.68 15.36
CA VAL A 162 8.34 11.73 14.45
C VAL A 162 7.42 10.52 14.25
N VAL A 163 7.17 10.19 12.99
CA VAL A 163 6.34 9.05 12.55
C VAL A 163 7.23 7.98 11.96
N LEU A 164 6.98 6.72 12.29
CA LEU A 164 7.58 5.57 11.63
C LEU A 164 6.62 5.06 10.55
N GLY A 165 7.05 5.09 9.30
CA GLY A 165 6.36 4.47 8.16
C GLY A 165 7.09 3.19 7.74
N ILE A 166 6.36 2.07 7.69
CA ILE A 166 6.87 0.78 7.22
C ILE A 166 5.99 0.35 6.07
N ALA A 167 6.56 0.20 4.87
CA ALA A 167 5.80 -0.11 3.69
C ALA A 167 6.44 -1.24 2.86
N PRO A 168 5.63 -2.02 2.12
CA PRO A 168 6.03 -3.24 1.43
C PRO A 168 6.50 -2.99 0.00
N TRP A 169 6.84 -4.07 -0.69
CA TRP A 169 7.41 -4.11 -2.03
C TRP A 169 6.38 -4.24 -3.16
N ASN A 170 5.15 -4.69 -2.89
CA ASN A 170 4.21 -5.14 -3.92
C ASN A 170 3.57 -4.02 -4.76
N ALA A 171 3.46 -2.81 -4.21
CA ALA A 171 3.08 -1.60 -4.91
C ALA A 171 3.96 -0.43 -4.42
N PRO A 172 5.28 -0.46 -4.72
CA PRO A 172 6.27 0.32 -3.98
C PRO A 172 6.12 1.83 -4.15
N HIS A 173 5.64 2.32 -5.31
CA HIS A 173 5.43 3.75 -5.52
C HIS A 173 4.29 4.29 -4.66
N VAL A 174 3.14 3.63 -4.70
CA VAL A 174 1.93 4.05 -3.96
C VAL A 174 2.16 3.90 -2.47
N LEU A 175 2.58 2.71 -2.04
CA LEU A 175 2.66 2.38 -0.61
C LEU A 175 3.84 3.07 0.08
N GLY A 176 4.99 3.21 -0.60
CA GLY A 176 6.13 3.95 -0.10
C GLY A 176 5.83 5.44 0.07
N LEU A 177 5.18 6.04 -0.94
CA LEU A 177 4.79 7.44 -0.87
C LEU A 177 3.69 7.66 0.19
N ARG A 178 2.68 6.79 0.23
CA ARG A 178 1.60 6.83 1.22
C ARG A 178 2.12 6.81 2.65
N ALA A 179 3.14 5.99 2.92
CA ALA A 179 3.72 5.86 4.24
C ALA A 179 4.41 7.14 4.76
N CYS A 180 4.78 8.08 3.87
CA CYS A 180 5.48 9.30 4.26
C CYS A 180 4.75 10.60 3.88
N LEU A 181 4.04 10.66 2.75
CA LEU A 181 3.48 11.89 2.21
C LEU A 181 2.46 12.56 3.15
N GLN A 182 1.47 11.80 3.60
CA GLN A 182 0.41 12.33 4.47
C GLN A 182 0.92 12.79 5.84
N PRO A 183 1.76 12.01 6.55
CA PRO A 183 2.40 12.50 7.78
C PRO A 183 3.19 13.79 7.57
N LEU A 184 4.02 13.86 6.50
CA LEU A 184 4.79 15.06 6.16
C LEU A 184 3.87 16.26 5.90
N ALA A 185 2.78 16.06 5.17
CA ALA A 185 1.79 17.10 4.86
C ALA A 185 1.20 17.71 6.13
N MET A 186 0.96 16.91 7.15
CA MET A 186 0.42 17.37 8.43
C MET A 186 1.48 17.93 9.39
N GLY A 187 2.74 18.06 8.94
CA GLY A 187 3.82 18.68 9.72
C GLY A 187 4.59 17.72 10.61
N ASN A 188 4.41 16.42 10.48
CA ASN A 188 5.26 15.42 11.10
C ASN A 188 6.55 15.22 10.30
N THR A 189 7.59 14.70 10.92
CA THR A 189 8.76 14.14 10.25
C THR A 189 8.63 12.63 10.19
N VAL A 190 9.29 12.00 9.22
CA VAL A 190 9.10 10.57 8.94
C VAL A 190 10.42 9.83 8.85
N ILE A 191 10.48 8.67 9.47
CA ILE A 191 11.44 7.62 9.18
C ILE A 191 10.70 6.58 8.34
N LEU A 192 11.08 6.45 7.08
CA LEU A 192 10.54 5.49 6.14
C LEU A 192 11.43 4.25 6.12
N LYS A 193 10.93 3.16 6.66
CA LYS A 193 11.58 1.86 6.56
C LYS A 193 11.09 1.19 5.27
N GLY A 194 11.93 1.19 4.24
CA GLY A 194 11.68 0.53 2.95
C GLY A 194 11.84 -0.99 3.04
N PRO A 195 11.26 -1.73 2.06
CA PRO A 195 11.42 -3.17 1.94
C PRO A 195 12.79 -3.53 1.36
N GLU A 196 13.29 -4.69 1.70
CA GLU A 196 14.52 -5.24 1.15
C GLU A 196 14.39 -5.66 -0.33
N ALA A 197 13.18 -5.89 -0.81
CA ALA A 197 12.91 -6.30 -2.20
C ALA A 197 12.78 -5.14 -3.20
N ALA A 198 12.60 -3.90 -2.74
CA ALA A 198 12.39 -2.74 -3.63
C ALA A 198 13.09 -1.46 -3.14
N PRO A 199 14.38 -1.49 -2.74
CA PRO A 199 15.04 -0.34 -2.13
C PRO A 199 15.31 0.81 -3.11
N ALA A 200 15.59 0.57 -4.41
CA ALA A 200 15.85 1.64 -5.37
C ALA A 200 14.59 2.48 -5.63
N THR A 201 13.42 1.84 -5.68
CA THR A 201 12.14 2.56 -5.79
C THR A 201 11.93 3.51 -4.60
N TYR A 202 12.20 3.06 -3.38
CA TYR A 202 12.07 3.89 -2.17
C TYR A 202 13.14 4.99 -2.08
N TRP A 203 14.37 4.69 -2.49
CA TRP A 203 15.45 5.68 -2.62
C TRP A 203 15.04 6.79 -3.58
N ALA A 204 14.45 6.45 -4.72
CA ALA A 204 14.02 7.41 -5.72
C ALA A 204 12.82 8.25 -5.23
N ILE A 205 11.87 7.68 -4.47
CA ILE A 205 10.78 8.44 -3.81
C ILE A 205 11.37 9.51 -2.89
N ALA A 206 12.32 9.13 -2.03
CA ALA A 206 12.98 10.07 -1.13
C ALA A 206 13.73 11.16 -1.90
N GLY A 207 14.45 10.77 -2.97
CA GLY A 207 15.16 11.70 -3.85
C GLY A 207 14.25 12.73 -4.51
N ILE A 208 13.08 12.32 -5.02
CA ILE A 208 12.08 13.23 -5.60
C ILE A 208 11.60 14.25 -4.57
N LEU A 209 11.32 13.82 -3.35
CA LEU A 209 10.88 14.72 -2.27
C LEU A 209 12.01 15.71 -1.87
N GLN A 210 13.25 15.26 -1.81
CA GLN A 210 14.41 16.13 -1.57
C GLN A 210 14.59 17.16 -2.70
N GLU A 211 14.53 16.75 -3.98
CA GLU A 211 14.56 17.64 -5.13
C GLU A 211 13.42 18.67 -5.13
N ALA A 212 12.23 18.26 -4.66
CA ALA A 212 11.09 19.15 -4.50
C ALA A 212 11.29 20.20 -3.40
N GLY A 213 12.35 20.11 -2.61
CA GLY A 213 12.71 21.06 -1.56
C GLY A 213 12.22 20.67 -0.16
N LEU A 214 11.96 19.37 0.08
CA LEU A 214 11.72 18.89 1.43
C LEU A 214 12.98 19.13 2.29
N PRO A 215 12.89 19.80 3.45
CA PRO A 215 14.07 20.09 4.27
C PRO A 215 14.76 18.82 4.80
N ALA A 216 16.08 18.91 4.95
CA ALA A 216 16.89 17.82 5.51
C ALA A 216 16.32 17.32 6.85
N GLY A 217 16.30 16.00 7.03
CA GLY A 217 15.79 15.33 8.23
C GLY A 217 14.26 15.18 8.31
N CYS A 218 13.49 15.87 7.44
CA CYS A 218 12.03 15.67 7.41
C CYS A 218 11.63 14.27 6.97
N LEU A 219 12.40 13.69 6.05
CA LEU A 219 12.30 12.29 5.63
C LEU A 219 13.68 11.64 5.72
N ASN A 220 13.77 10.57 6.51
CA ASN A 220 14.91 9.65 6.52
C ASN A 220 14.43 8.30 6.00
N THR A 221 15.18 7.68 5.07
CA THR A 221 14.81 6.38 4.48
C THR A 221 15.90 5.36 4.79
N ILE A 222 15.51 4.27 5.44
CA ILE A 222 16.43 3.22 5.87
C ILE A 222 15.98 1.85 5.37
N TYR A 223 16.94 0.96 5.21
CA TYR A 223 16.74 -0.45 4.86
C TYR A 223 17.57 -1.31 5.82
N HIS A 224 17.21 -2.57 5.97
CA HIS A 224 17.96 -3.52 6.79
C HIS A 224 17.94 -4.90 6.15
N ARG A 225 18.85 -5.78 6.54
CA ARG A 225 18.79 -7.18 6.15
C ARG A 225 17.57 -7.85 6.78
N PRO A 226 16.97 -8.87 6.14
CA PRO A 226 15.86 -9.64 6.73
C PRO A 226 16.16 -10.15 8.15
N ALA A 227 17.40 -10.57 8.40
CA ALA A 227 17.83 -11.08 9.71
C ALA A 227 17.81 -9.99 10.81
N ASP A 228 17.94 -8.71 10.47
CA ASP A 228 18.00 -7.60 11.43
C ASP A 228 16.61 -6.94 11.64
N ALA A 229 15.60 -7.39 10.91
CA ALA A 229 14.27 -6.76 10.85
C ALA A 229 13.65 -6.55 12.24
N ALA A 230 13.65 -7.60 13.07
CA ALA A 230 13.05 -7.54 14.40
C ALA A 230 13.79 -6.53 15.31
N LYS A 231 15.12 -6.50 15.23
CA LYS A 231 15.98 -5.69 16.08
C LYS A 231 15.87 -4.21 15.74
N VAL A 232 16.05 -3.84 14.47
CA VAL A 232 15.95 -2.47 13.98
C VAL A 232 14.52 -1.92 14.17
N THR A 233 13.50 -2.71 13.82
CA THR A 233 12.11 -2.28 13.94
C THR A 233 11.69 -2.09 15.40
N SER A 234 12.09 -2.98 16.31
CA SER A 234 11.77 -2.83 17.73
C SER A 234 12.49 -1.63 18.36
N THR A 235 13.74 -1.34 17.98
CA THR A 235 14.45 -0.12 18.38
C THR A 235 13.68 1.13 18.00
N LEU A 236 13.21 1.22 16.75
CA LEU A 236 12.38 2.35 16.29
C LEU A 236 11.06 2.44 17.06
N ILE A 237 10.32 1.33 17.17
CA ILE A 237 9.00 1.33 17.82
C ILE A 237 9.10 1.72 19.31
N ASN A 238 10.11 1.23 20.02
CA ASN A 238 10.25 1.49 21.45
C ASN A 238 10.80 2.89 21.77
N HIS A 239 11.48 3.55 20.82
CA HIS A 239 12.09 4.85 21.07
C HIS A 239 11.03 5.93 21.38
N PRO A 240 11.19 6.72 22.49
CA PRO A 240 10.16 7.67 22.95
C PRO A 240 9.84 8.78 21.95
N SER A 241 10.74 9.10 21.04
CA SER A 241 10.55 10.14 20.02
C SER A 241 9.63 9.70 18.89
N ILE A 242 9.52 8.41 18.60
CA ILE A 242 8.51 7.90 17.66
C ILE A 242 7.13 8.01 18.31
N LYS A 243 6.24 8.77 17.69
CA LYS A 243 4.93 9.12 18.28
C LYS A 243 3.76 8.39 17.65
N LYS A 244 3.87 7.99 16.39
CA LYS A 244 2.84 7.22 15.67
C LYS A 244 3.52 6.33 14.64
N ILE A 245 2.87 5.24 14.29
CA ILE A 245 3.40 4.24 13.35
C ILE A 245 2.35 4.00 12.28
N ASN A 246 2.75 3.90 11.02
CA ASN A 246 1.96 3.21 10.02
C ASN A 246 2.69 1.98 9.50
N PHE A 247 1.92 0.96 9.22
CA PHE A 247 2.42 -0.30 8.69
C PHE A 247 1.48 -0.81 7.60
N THR A 248 2.04 -1.04 6.42
CA THR A 248 1.39 -1.80 5.35
C THR A 248 2.18 -3.09 5.13
N GLY A 249 1.49 -4.24 5.18
CA GLY A 249 2.12 -5.55 4.99
C GLY A 249 1.26 -6.72 5.43
N SER A 250 1.87 -7.88 5.73
CA SER A 250 1.13 -9.08 6.12
C SER A 250 0.46 -8.92 7.49
N THR A 251 -0.73 -9.53 7.64
CA THR A 251 -1.49 -9.54 8.89
C THR A 251 -0.70 -10.08 10.08
N ALA A 252 0.10 -11.13 9.87
CA ALA A 252 0.92 -11.71 10.93
C ALA A 252 1.98 -10.72 11.46
N VAL A 253 2.68 -10.01 10.57
CA VAL A 253 3.66 -8.99 10.97
C VAL A 253 2.96 -7.77 11.57
N GLY A 254 1.81 -7.35 11.01
CA GLY A 254 1.01 -6.25 11.53
C GLY A 254 0.58 -6.49 12.99
N ALA A 255 0.16 -7.71 13.33
CA ALA A 255 -0.18 -8.07 14.70
C ALA A 255 1.03 -7.94 15.68
N ILE A 256 2.23 -8.33 15.23
CA ILE A 256 3.46 -8.16 16.03
C ILE A 256 3.76 -6.67 16.25
N ILE A 257 3.71 -5.86 15.17
CA ILE A 257 3.97 -4.41 15.25
C ILE A 257 2.93 -3.70 16.12
N ALA A 258 1.64 -4.03 15.98
CA ALA A 258 0.57 -3.49 16.79
C ALA A 258 0.76 -3.85 18.29
N SER A 259 1.18 -5.09 18.58
CA SER A 259 1.51 -5.52 19.95
C SER A 259 2.67 -4.72 20.54
N LEU A 260 3.75 -4.53 19.78
CA LEU A 260 4.90 -3.72 20.23
C LEU A 260 4.49 -2.26 20.45
N ALA A 261 3.74 -1.66 19.52
CA ALA A 261 3.24 -0.29 19.65
C ALA A 261 2.31 -0.13 20.86
N GLY A 262 1.40 -1.10 21.10
CA GLY A 262 0.49 -1.12 22.22
C GLY A 262 1.19 -1.17 23.58
N LYS A 263 2.29 -1.91 23.70
CA LYS A 263 3.10 -1.94 24.94
C LYS A 263 3.65 -0.57 25.35
N VAL A 264 3.86 0.32 24.38
CA VAL A 264 4.38 1.68 24.59
C VAL A 264 3.33 2.76 24.28
N LEU A 265 2.05 2.38 24.17
CA LEU A 265 0.88 3.23 23.96
C LEU A 265 0.99 4.16 22.73
N LYS A 266 1.60 3.68 21.64
CA LYS A 266 1.72 4.43 20.40
C LYS A 266 0.55 4.10 19.44
N PRO A 267 -0.18 5.12 18.97
CA PRO A 267 -1.23 4.90 17.97
C PRO A 267 -0.63 4.40 16.66
N THR A 268 -1.41 3.57 15.97
CA THR A 268 -1.00 2.96 14.71
C THR A 268 -2.08 3.09 13.64
N VAL A 269 -1.67 3.14 12.37
CA VAL A 269 -2.51 2.92 11.19
C VAL A 269 -2.02 1.65 10.53
N MET A 270 -2.92 0.70 10.30
CA MET A 270 -2.58 -0.62 9.78
C MET A 270 -3.36 -0.91 8.50
N GLU A 271 -2.65 -1.22 7.42
CA GLU A 271 -3.20 -1.74 6.17
C GLU A 271 -2.57 -3.12 5.95
N LEU A 272 -3.39 -4.17 6.03
CA LEU A 272 -2.93 -5.56 6.12
C LEU A 272 -3.52 -6.41 5.00
N GLY A 273 -3.42 -7.73 5.13
CA GLY A 273 -3.89 -8.68 4.13
C GLY A 273 -5.39 -8.62 3.84
N GLY A 274 -5.80 -9.26 2.76
CA GLY A 274 -7.18 -9.34 2.33
C GLY A 274 -7.58 -10.75 1.87
N LYS A 275 -8.89 -10.95 1.68
CA LYS A 275 -9.52 -12.13 1.06
C LYS A 275 -10.75 -11.66 0.30
N ALA A 276 -10.55 -10.69 -0.60
CA ALA A 276 -11.63 -9.91 -1.20
C ALA A 276 -12.63 -10.79 -1.97
N PRO A 277 -13.94 -10.66 -1.67
CA PRO A 277 -14.99 -11.30 -2.42
C PRO A 277 -15.46 -10.43 -3.61
N SER A 278 -15.80 -11.07 -4.73
CA SER A 278 -16.53 -10.51 -5.85
C SER A 278 -17.87 -11.24 -5.97
N ILE A 279 -18.98 -10.58 -5.67
CA ILE A 279 -20.33 -11.13 -5.77
C ILE A 279 -20.88 -10.84 -7.16
N VAL A 280 -21.28 -11.90 -7.89
CA VAL A 280 -21.86 -11.78 -9.24
C VAL A 280 -23.33 -12.19 -9.17
N CYS A 281 -24.22 -11.21 -9.20
CA CYS A 281 -25.67 -11.39 -9.12
C CYS A 281 -26.24 -11.98 -10.43
N ASP A 282 -27.43 -12.56 -10.37
CA ASP A 282 -28.08 -13.20 -11.51
C ASP A 282 -28.52 -12.24 -12.64
N ASP A 283 -28.48 -10.95 -12.40
CA ASP A 283 -28.73 -9.85 -13.36
C ASP A 283 -27.46 -9.14 -13.83
N ALA A 284 -26.26 -9.61 -13.49
CA ALA A 284 -25.02 -8.96 -13.82
C ALA A 284 -24.69 -9.01 -15.33
N ASP A 285 -24.00 -7.96 -15.83
CA ASP A 285 -23.29 -8.07 -17.11
C ASP A 285 -22.16 -9.10 -16.95
N ILE A 286 -22.40 -10.30 -17.46
CA ILE A 286 -21.51 -11.45 -17.31
C ILE A 286 -20.14 -11.20 -17.93
N GLN A 287 -20.07 -10.51 -19.07
CA GLN A 287 -18.81 -10.25 -19.76
C GLN A 287 -17.96 -9.25 -18.98
N ASN A 288 -18.57 -8.17 -18.48
CA ASN A 288 -17.88 -7.23 -17.62
C ASN A 288 -17.46 -7.89 -16.29
N ALA A 289 -18.36 -8.64 -15.65
CA ALA A 289 -18.06 -9.33 -14.40
C ALA A 289 -16.89 -10.31 -14.53
N ALA A 290 -16.87 -11.12 -15.62
CA ALA A 290 -15.77 -12.05 -15.90
C ALA A 290 -14.44 -11.32 -16.11
N LEU A 291 -14.43 -10.20 -16.85
CA LEU A 291 -13.24 -9.40 -17.09
C LEU A 291 -12.72 -8.79 -15.77
N GLN A 292 -13.59 -8.15 -15.01
CA GLN A 292 -13.20 -7.48 -13.76
C GLN A 292 -12.75 -8.47 -12.69
N CYS A 293 -13.38 -9.65 -12.59
CA CYS A 293 -12.95 -10.73 -11.70
C CYS A 293 -11.58 -11.28 -12.10
N ALA A 294 -11.33 -11.49 -13.42
CA ALA A 294 -10.05 -11.97 -13.92
C ALA A 294 -8.93 -10.96 -13.66
N LEU A 295 -9.14 -9.69 -14.00
CA LEU A 295 -8.17 -8.63 -13.73
C LEU A 295 -7.92 -8.46 -12.23
N GLY A 296 -9.00 -8.38 -11.43
CA GLY A 296 -8.90 -8.23 -9.98
C GLY A 296 -8.15 -9.38 -9.30
N ALA A 297 -8.25 -10.61 -9.82
CA ALA A 297 -7.57 -11.77 -9.25
C ALA A 297 -6.10 -11.90 -9.67
N PHE A 298 -5.75 -11.52 -10.91
CA PHE A 298 -4.48 -11.94 -11.51
C PHE A 298 -3.54 -10.80 -11.92
N LEU A 299 -3.97 -9.53 -11.82
CA LEU A 299 -3.05 -8.40 -11.93
C LEU A 299 -1.89 -8.58 -10.94
N HIS A 300 -0.68 -8.27 -11.39
CA HIS A 300 0.55 -8.42 -10.60
C HIS A 300 0.68 -9.80 -9.93
N ALA A 301 0.25 -10.87 -10.62
CA ALA A 301 0.24 -12.24 -10.11
C ALA A 301 -0.62 -12.42 -8.83
N GLY A 302 -1.64 -11.60 -8.59
CA GLY A 302 -2.43 -11.63 -7.35
C GLY A 302 -1.70 -11.10 -6.10
N GLN A 303 -0.54 -10.46 -6.26
CA GLN A 303 0.27 -9.92 -5.15
C GLN A 303 -0.22 -8.52 -4.72
N ILE A 304 -1.52 -8.35 -4.61
CA ILE A 304 -2.19 -7.10 -4.20
C ILE A 304 -3.12 -7.41 -3.03
N CYS A 305 -3.05 -6.63 -1.96
CA CYS A 305 -3.89 -6.81 -0.76
C CYS A 305 -5.40 -6.78 -1.05
N MET A 306 -5.80 -6.07 -2.12
CA MET A 306 -7.17 -5.98 -2.62
C MET A 306 -7.51 -7.04 -3.68
N ALA A 307 -6.60 -7.99 -4.02
CA ALA A 307 -6.86 -8.96 -5.08
C ALA A 307 -8.14 -9.77 -4.82
N THR A 308 -8.92 -10.01 -5.89
CA THR A 308 -10.07 -10.92 -5.83
C THR A 308 -9.58 -12.32 -5.49
N GLU A 309 -9.91 -12.81 -4.31
CA GLU A 309 -9.55 -14.15 -3.85
C GLU A 309 -10.74 -15.12 -3.85
N ARG A 310 -11.97 -14.58 -3.87
CA ARG A 310 -13.23 -15.34 -3.85
C ARG A 310 -14.20 -14.73 -4.85
N ILE A 311 -14.69 -15.54 -5.79
CA ILE A 311 -15.79 -15.18 -6.73
C ILE A 311 -17.03 -15.92 -6.29
N LEU A 312 -18.11 -15.21 -5.98
CA LEU A 312 -19.39 -15.74 -5.49
C LEU A 312 -20.43 -15.51 -6.58
N VAL A 313 -20.69 -16.51 -7.42
CA VAL A 313 -21.58 -16.39 -8.58
C VAL A 313 -22.93 -17.02 -8.30
N HIS A 314 -24.03 -16.33 -8.69
CA HIS A 314 -25.39 -16.83 -8.53
C HIS A 314 -25.63 -18.06 -9.43
N ALA A 315 -26.27 -19.09 -8.88
CA ALA A 315 -26.47 -20.40 -9.51
C ALA A 315 -27.14 -20.32 -10.90
N LYS A 316 -28.06 -19.37 -11.11
CA LYS A 316 -28.77 -19.19 -12.39
C LYS A 316 -27.86 -18.86 -13.56
N ILE A 317 -26.73 -18.22 -13.32
CA ILE A 317 -25.79 -17.78 -14.36
C ILE A 317 -24.41 -18.45 -14.24
N ALA A 318 -24.24 -19.37 -13.32
CA ALA A 318 -22.95 -19.94 -12.95
C ALA A 318 -22.24 -20.62 -14.14
N ASP A 319 -22.97 -21.35 -14.98
CA ASP A 319 -22.38 -22.03 -16.14
C ASP A 319 -21.95 -21.03 -17.22
N GLU A 320 -22.81 -20.05 -17.52
CA GLU A 320 -22.50 -18.98 -18.50
C GLU A 320 -21.32 -18.13 -18.01
N PHE A 321 -21.29 -17.80 -16.71
CA PHE A 321 -20.19 -17.06 -16.11
C PHE A 321 -18.86 -17.84 -16.16
N ARG A 322 -18.86 -19.17 -15.89
CA ARG A 322 -17.67 -20.00 -16.01
C ARG A 322 -17.09 -19.96 -17.42
N GLU A 323 -17.93 -20.08 -18.44
CA GLU A 323 -17.47 -20.02 -19.84
C GLU A 323 -16.95 -18.63 -20.21
N ALA A 324 -17.63 -17.55 -19.78
CA ALA A 324 -17.17 -16.19 -19.98
C ALA A 324 -15.82 -15.94 -19.27
N LEU A 325 -15.68 -16.44 -18.04
CA LEU A 325 -14.44 -16.30 -17.26
C LEU A 325 -13.28 -17.06 -17.92
N LYS A 326 -13.49 -18.30 -18.36
CA LYS A 326 -12.48 -19.07 -19.11
C LYS A 326 -12.08 -18.36 -20.41
N GLY A 327 -13.05 -17.92 -21.19
CA GLY A 327 -12.77 -17.18 -22.43
C GLY A 327 -12.02 -15.86 -22.20
N THR A 328 -12.28 -15.20 -21.07
CA THR A 328 -11.54 -14.01 -20.65
C THR A 328 -10.11 -14.37 -20.24
N MET A 329 -9.94 -15.44 -19.46
CA MET A 329 -8.62 -15.92 -19.05
C MET A 329 -7.75 -16.30 -20.26
N ASP A 330 -8.32 -16.97 -21.26
CA ASP A 330 -7.61 -17.32 -22.49
C ASP A 330 -7.17 -16.09 -23.30
N LYS A 331 -8.00 -15.03 -23.32
CA LYS A 331 -7.66 -13.77 -24.01
C LYS A 331 -6.60 -12.97 -23.26
N VAL A 332 -6.67 -12.92 -21.95
CA VAL A 332 -5.82 -12.05 -21.13
C VAL A 332 -4.53 -12.73 -20.72
N PHE A 333 -4.58 -14.01 -20.36
CA PHE A 333 -3.46 -14.76 -19.79
C PHE A 333 -3.07 -16.02 -20.60
N GLY A 334 -3.73 -16.28 -21.73
CA GLY A 334 -3.44 -17.39 -22.62
C GLY A 334 -2.29 -17.13 -23.59
N GLU A 335 -2.15 -17.98 -24.61
CA GLU A 335 -1.11 -17.86 -25.63
C GLU A 335 -1.25 -16.54 -26.41
N GLY A 336 -0.21 -15.72 -26.40
CA GLY A 336 -0.22 -14.38 -27.01
C GLY A 336 -0.86 -13.27 -26.15
N GLY A 337 -1.32 -13.58 -24.93
CA GLY A 337 -1.80 -12.64 -23.93
C GLY A 337 -0.68 -12.09 -23.04
N MET A 338 -1.00 -11.85 -21.77
CA MET A 338 0.01 -11.41 -20.78
C MET A 338 1.01 -12.54 -20.50
N ASP A 339 2.26 -12.17 -20.22
CA ASP A 339 3.28 -13.12 -19.78
C ASP A 339 2.84 -13.92 -18.54
N VAL A 340 3.43 -15.12 -18.37
CA VAL A 340 3.21 -15.91 -17.16
C VAL A 340 3.51 -15.07 -15.92
N PRO A 341 2.55 -14.94 -14.99
CA PRO A 341 2.68 -14.07 -13.84
C PRO A 341 3.96 -14.32 -13.03
N GLN A 342 4.67 -13.23 -12.74
CA GLN A 342 5.92 -13.20 -12.01
C GLN A 342 5.66 -12.89 -10.53
N LEU A 343 6.10 -13.79 -9.63
CA LEU A 343 6.08 -13.55 -8.19
C LEU A 343 7.47 -13.07 -7.73
N VAL A 344 7.49 -12.32 -6.62
CA VAL A 344 8.71 -11.67 -6.12
C VAL A 344 9.80 -12.65 -5.67
N THR A 345 9.39 -13.82 -5.14
CA THR A 345 10.29 -14.92 -4.74
C THR A 345 9.63 -16.28 -4.99
N SER A 346 10.33 -17.38 -4.73
CA SER A 346 9.76 -18.74 -4.83
C SER A 346 8.79 -19.08 -3.68
N ALA A 347 8.94 -18.47 -2.52
CA ALA A 347 8.12 -18.80 -1.36
C ALA A 347 6.60 -18.60 -1.57
N PRO A 348 6.11 -17.51 -2.20
CA PRO A 348 4.71 -17.37 -2.60
C PRO A 348 4.24 -18.48 -3.57
N VAL A 349 5.08 -18.94 -4.50
CA VAL A 349 4.74 -20.05 -5.42
C VAL A 349 4.50 -21.32 -4.62
N GLU A 350 5.42 -21.66 -3.71
CA GLU A 350 5.33 -22.84 -2.86
C GLU A 350 4.09 -22.78 -1.94
N LYS A 351 3.81 -21.60 -1.38
CA LYS A 351 2.59 -21.38 -0.56
C LYS A 351 1.33 -21.65 -1.37
N ASN A 352 1.22 -21.09 -2.57
CA ASN A 352 0.04 -21.28 -3.42
C ASN A 352 -0.14 -22.73 -3.83
N LYS A 353 0.95 -23.43 -4.18
CA LYS A 353 0.90 -24.87 -4.48
C LYS A 353 0.40 -25.68 -3.29
N LYS A 354 0.86 -25.42 -2.07
CA LYS A 354 0.38 -26.09 -0.86
C LYS A 354 -1.11 -25.87 -0.62
N LEU A 355 -1.61 -24.62 -0.80
CA LEU A 355 -3.03 -24.31 -0.68
C LEU A 355 -3.88 -25.06 -1.72
N LEU A 356 -3.40 -25.17 -2.96
CA LEU A 356 -4.06 -25.92 -4.02
C LEU A 356 -4.04 -27.44 -3.75
N ASP A 357 -2.91 -27.99 -3.32
CA ASP A 357 -2.78 -29.42 -2.99
C ASP A 357 -3.73 -29.81 -1.84
N ASP A 358 -3.82 -28.99 -0.79
CA ASP A 358 -4.77 -29.21 0.31
C ASP A 358 -6.22 -29.18 -0.22
N ALA A 359 -6.60 -28.16 -0.97
CA ALA A 359 -7.95 -28.01 -1.50
C ALA A 359 -8.34 -29.19 -2.43
N LEU A 360 -7.46 -29.57 -3.34
CA LEU A 360 -7.69 -30.69 -4.28
C LEU A 360 -7.82 -32.00 -3.53
N SER A 361 -6.99 -32.25 -2.52
CA SER A 361 -7.08 -33.48 -1.68
C SER A 361 -8.38 -33.60 -0.94
N LYS A 362 -9.06 -32.49 -0.63
CA LYS A 362 -10.34 -32.40 0.07
C LYS A 362 -11.55 -32.29 -0.89
N GLY A 363 -11.32 -32.40 -2.21
CA GLY A 363 -12.36 -32.50 -3.22
C GLY A 363 -12.67 -31.23 -4.01
N ALA A 364 -11.86 -30.17 -3.89
CA ALA A 364 -11.90 -29.05 -4.82
C ALA A 364 -11.54 -29.50 -6.25
N LYS A 365 -11.98 -28.72 -7.24
CA LYS A 365 -11.71 -28.99 -8.65
C LYS A 365 -11.11 -27.76 -9.32
N ALA A 366 -10.06 -27.94 -10.11
CA ALA A 366 -9.58 -26.89 -11.00
C ALA A 366 -10.53 -26.75 -12.19
N ILE A 367 -11.01 -25.54 -12.42
CA ILE A 367 -11.84 -25.20 -13.57
C ILE A 367 -11.08 -24.41 -14.63
N TYR A 368 -9.92 -23.84 -14.25
CA TYR A 368 -8.97 -23.21 -15.16
C TYR A 368 -7.55 -23.39 -14.64
N GLY A 369 -6.60 -23.55 -15.56
CA GLY A 369 -5.19 -23.78 -15.26
C GLY A 369 -4.92 -25.20 -14.75
N ASP A 370 -3.63 -25.57 -14.69
CA ASP A 370 -3.18 -26.85 -14.12
C ASP A 370 -2.45 -26.60 -12.80
N PRO A 371 -3.06 -26.97 -11.64
CA PRO A 371 -2.43 -26.80 -10.33
C PRO A 371 -1.08 -27.54 -10.16
N LYS A 372 -0.85 -28.60 -10.97
CA LYS A 372 0.36 -29.42 -10.92
C LYS A 372 1.44 -28.95 -11.90
N HIS A 373 1.13 -27.97 -12.73
CA HIS A 373 2.11 -27.44 -13.69
C HIS A 373 3.32 -26.82 -12.97
N HIS A 374 4.49 -27.07 -13.52
CA HIS A 374 5.75 -26.50 -13.06
C HIS A 374 6.35 -25.64 -14.15
N GLU A 375 6.50 -24.36 -13.88
CA GLU A 375 7.25 -23.47 -14.77
C GLU A 375 8.77 -23.74 -14.65
N SER A 376 9.50 -23.36 -15.70
CA SER A 376 10.98 -23.44 -15.67
C SER A 376 11.59 -22.48 -14.63
N SER A 377 10.92 -21.35 -14.35
CA SER A 377 11.29 -20.42 -13.29
C SER A 377 10.58 -20.76 -11.99
N LYS A 378 11.33 -20.78 -10.88
CA LYS A 378 10.79 -21.01 -9.52
C LYS A 378 9.90 -19.87 -9.02
N THR A 379 9.93 -18.72 -9.67
CA THR A 379 9.21 -17.50 -9.31
C THR A 379 8.03 -17.21 -10.23
N LYS A 380 7.72 -18.11 -11.18
CA LYS A 380 6.57 -18.00 -12.06
C LYS A 380 5.49 -19.02 -11.70
N MET A 381 4.24 -18.61 -11.84
CA MET A 381 3.09 -19.49 -11.66
C MET A 381 1.93 -19.01 -12.52
N ARG A 382 1.33 -19.94 -13.30
CA ARG A 382 0.13 -19.66 -14.10
C ARG A 382 -1.10 -19.46 -13.21
N PRO A 383 -2.08 -18.68 -13.70
CA PRO A 383 -3.37 -18.54 -13.02
C PRO A 383 -4.08 -19.88 -12.83
N VAL A 384 -4.64 -20.09 -11.63
CA VAL A 384 -5.47 -21.25 -11.31
C VAL A 384 -6.78 -20.81 -10.69
N ILE A 385 -7.90 -21.32 -11.21
CA ILE A 385 -9.23 -21.11 -10.65
C ILE A 385 -9.74 -22.47 -10.16
N ILE A 386 -10.15 -22.53 -8.90
CA ILE A 386 -10.72 -23.74 -8.28
C ILE A 386 -12.14 -23.50 -7.78
N GLU A 387 -12.94 -24.57 -7.77
CA GLU A 387 -14.32 -24.58 -7.25
C GLU A 387 -14.55 -25.72 -6.25
N ASN A 388 -15.75 -25.82 -5.69
CA ASN A 388 -16.13 -26.77 -4.65
C ASN A 388 -15.34 -26.58 -3.35
N ILE A 389 -15.13 -25.34 -2.97
CA ILE A 389 -14.35 -24.97 -1.79
C ILE A 389 -15.22 -25.15 -0.53
N LYS A 390 -14.61 -25.72 0.51
CA LYS A 390 -15.25 -25.99 1.81
C LYS A 390 -14.48 -25.29 2.94
N PRO A 391 -15.14 -25.00 4.08
CA PRO A 391 -14.50 -24.34 5.22
C PRO A 391 -13.30 -25.08 5.84
N ASP A 392 -13.17 -26.38 5.64
CA ASP A 392 -12.05 -27.19 6.12
C ASP A 392 -10.81 -27.17 5.22
N MET A 393 -10.87 -26.45 4.10
CA MET A 393 -9.72 -26.24 3.19
C MET A 393 -8.93 -25.01 3.61
N ASP A 394 -7.60 -25.10 3.62
CA ASP A 394 -6.73 -24.01 4.05
C ASP A 394 -6.95 -22.73 3.23
N ILE A 395 -7.20 -22.84 1.92
CA ILE A 395 -7.44 -21.71 1.01
C ILE A 395 -8.73 -20.93 1.33
N TYR A 396 -9.69 -21.54 2.08
CA TYR A 396 -10.92 -20.86 2.45
C TYR A 396 -10.67 -19.63 3.32
N HIS A 397 -9.77 -19.75 4.30
CA HIS A 397 -9.47 -18.70 5.28
C HIS A 397 -8.13 -17.99 5.02
N THR A 398 -7.20 -18.64 4.30
CA THR A 398 -5.84 -18.12 4.12
C THR A 398 -5.75 -17.23 2.88
N GLU A 399 -5.27 -15.99 3.04
CA GLU A 399 -4.89 -15.14 1.91
C GLU A 399 -3.84 -15.86 1.05
N SER A 400 -4.07 -16.00 -0.25
CA SER A 400 -3.13 -16.65 -1.17
C SER A 400 -1.96 -15.75 -1.54
N PHE A 401 -2.26 -14.48 -1.79
CA PHE A 401 -1.30 -13.47 -2.27
C PHE A 401 -0.50 -13.97 -3.48
N GLY A 402 -1.21 -14.62 -4.40
CA GLY A 402 -0.67 -15.29 -5.58
C GLY A 402 -1.76 -15.55 -6.63
N PRO A 403 -1.42 -16.14 -7.79
CA PRO A 403 -2.34 -16.26 -8.92
C PRO A 403 -3.34 -17.42 -8.75
N THR A 404 -4.05 -17.44 -7.63
CA THR A 404 -5.10 -18.43 -7.33
C THR A 404 -6.37 -17.75 -6.88
N VAL A 405 -7.52 -18.20 -7.35
CA VAL A 405 -8.85 -17.71 -6.95
C VAL A 405 -9.82 -18.86 -6.75
N SER A 406 -10.72 -18.71 -5.78
CA SER A 406 -11.77 -19.65 -5.45
C SER A 406 -13.11 -19.19 -6.02
N LEU A 407 -13.85 -20.07 -6.70
CA LEU A 407 -15.19 -19.81 -7.20
C LEU A 407 -16.21 -20.59 -6.38
N TYR A 408 -17.25 -19.90 -5.95
CA TYR A 408 -18.39 -20.43 -5.17
C TYR A 408 -19.67 -20.19 -5.97
N VAL A 409 -20.56 -21.17 -5.97
CA VAL A 409 -21.91 -21.03 -6.51
C VAL A 409 -22.88 -20.81 -5.35
N VAL A 410 -23.66 -19.73 -5.43
CA VAL A 410 -24.60 -19.30 -4.38
C VAL A 410 -26.03 -19.21 -4.93
N ASN A 411 -27.04 -19.43 -4.10
CA ASN A 411 -28.43 -19.46 -4.51
C ASN A 411 -29.19 -18.15 -4.22
N SER A 412 -28.60 -17.25 -3.46
CA SER A 412 -29.21 -15.98 -3.09
C SER A 412 -28.17 -14.93 -2.71
N ASP A 413 -28.58 -13.64 -2.70
CA ASP A 413 -27.78 -12.53 -2.20
C ASP A 413 -27.37 -12.74 -0.73
N ASP A 414 -28.29 -13.27 0.10
CA ASP A 414 -28.02 -13.47 1.52
C ASP A 414 -26.97 -14.56 1.75
N GLU A 415 -26.97 -15.64 0.97
CA GLU A 415 -25.90 -16.64 0.98
C GLU A 415 -24.56 -16.06 0.53
N ALA A 416 -24.57 -15.25 -0.54
CA ALA A 416 -23.36 -14.57 -1.02
C ALA A 416 -22.80 -13.64 0.06
N ILE A 417 -23.63 -12.84 0.72
CA ILE A 417 -23.24 -11.94 1.79
C ILE A 417 -22.68 -12.73 2.98
N ALA A 418 -23.32 -13.83 3.36
CA ALA A 418 -22.87 -14.68 4.46
C ALA A 418 -21.45 -15.24 4.19
N ILE A 419 -21.21 -15.79 3.00
CA ILE A 419 -19.87 -16.30 2.61
C ILE A 419 -18.87 -15.14 2.46
N ALA A 420 -19.30 -13.99 1.91
CA ALA A 420 -18.43 -12.82 1.78
C ALA A 420 -17.91 -12.36 3.15
N ASN A 421 -18.75 -12.41 4.19
CA ASN A 421 -18.41 -12.01 5.55
C ASN A 421 -17.71 -13.10 6.38
N ASP A 422 -17.77 -14.37 5.94
CA ASP A 422 -17.12 -15.51 6.61
C ASP A 422 -15.61 -15.52 6.32
N THR A 423 -14.95 -14.54 6.88
CA THR A 423 -13.50 -14.34 6.79
C THR A 423 -13.04 -13.39 7.89
N ASP A 424 -11.81 -13.56 8.32
CA ASP A 424 -11.12 -12.63 9.25
C ASP A 424 -10.71 -11.30 8.59
N TYR A 425 -10.82 -11.20 7.26
CA TYR A 425 -10.40 -10.03 6.48
C TYR A 425 -11.58 -9.13 6.10
N GLY A 426 -11.26 -7.88 5.75
CA GLY A 426 -12.26 -6.92 5.28
C GLY A 426 -11.60 -5.66 4.71
N LEU A 427 -10.83 -5.79 3.60
CA LEU A 427 -10.17 -4.67 2.95
C LEU A 427 -10.99 -4.12 1.78
N SER A 428 -11.25 -4.97 0.79
CA SER A 428 -11.96 -4.60 -0.44
C SER A 428 -12.95 -5.69 -0.84
N SER A 429 -13.94 -5.35 -1.67
CA SER A 429 -14.92 -6.25 -2.26
C SER A 429 -15.51 -5.67 -3.55
N ALA A 430 -16.20 -6.50 -4.33
CA ALA A 430 -16.95 -6.08 -5.51
C ALA A 430 -18.35 -6.70 -5.56
N VAL A 431 -19.29 -6.02 -6.21
CA VAL A 431 -20.64 -6.50 -6.49
C VAL A 431 -20.99 -6.18 -7.94
N PHE A 432 -21.39 -7.19 -8.71
CA PHE A 432 -21.81 -7.05 -10.10
C PHE A 432 -23.33 -7.25 -10.21
N THR A 433 -24.04 -6.24 -10.68
CA THR A 433 -25.50 -6.22 -10.84
C THR A 433 -25.91 -5.05 -11.72
N GLU A 434 -26.96 -5.22 -12.52
CA GLU A 434 -27.58 -4.13 -13.29
C GLU A 434 -28.53 -3.27 -12.44
N ASP A 435 -28.94 -3.76 -11.25
CA ASP A 435 -29.74 -2.99 -10.30
C ASP A 435 -28.87 -2.30 -9.23
N LEU A 436 -28.58 -1.01 -9.42
CA LEU A 436 -27.81 -0.21 -8.46
C LEU A 436 -28.38 -0.25 -7.04
N ARG A 437 -29.72 -0.35 -6.87
CA ARG A 437 -30.36 -0.42 -5.54
C ARG A 437 -30.02 -1.73 -4.85
N ARG A 438 -30.01 -2.83 -5.61
CA ARG A 438 -29.55 -4.14 -5.14
C ARG A 438 -28.08 -4.08 -4.75
N GLY A 439 -27.24 -3.54 -5.61
CA GLY A 439 -25.81 -3.35 -5.35
C GLY A 439 -25.54 -2.57 -4.06
N LEU A 440 -26.21 -1.44 -3.86
CA LEU A 440 -26.08 -0.63 -2.65
C LEU A 440 -26.61 -1.36 -1.40
N ARG A 441 -27.67 -2.18 -1.52
CA ARG A 441 -28.21 -2.99 -0.43
C ARG A 441 -27.21 -4.07 0.01
N ILE A 442 -26.60 -4.76 -0.95
CA ILE A 442 -25.56 -5.77 -0.69
C ILE A 442 -24.32 -5.09 -0.08
N ALA A 443 -23.86 -3.99 -0.67
CA ALA A 443 -22.69 -3.26 -0.21
C ALA A 443 -22.76 -2.85 1.27
N ARG A 444 -23.93 -2.46 1.76
CA ARG A 444 -24.15 -2.08 3.17
C ARG A 444 -24.05 -3.25 4.16
N GLN A 445 -24.08 -4.47 3.68
CA GLN A 445 -24.06 -5.69 4.50
C GLN A 445 -22.69 -6.40 4.46
N ILE A 446 -21.78 -6.01 3.55
CA ILE A 446 -20.44 -6.58 3.50
C ILE A 446 -19.54 -5.85 4.50
N GLU A 447 -18.89 -6.61 5.38
CA GLU A 447 -17.94 -6.11 6.40
C GLU A 447 -16.57 -5.87 5.80
N THR A 448 -16.40 -4.74 5.10
CA THR A 448 -15.18 -4.40 4.36
C THR A 448 -14.90 -2.90 4.39
N GLY A 449 -13.66 -2.51 4.05
CA GLY A 449 -13.29 -1.10 3.90
C GLY A 449 -13.83 -0.44 2.65
N ALA A 450 -13.99 -1.21 1.56
CA ALA A 450 -14.50 -0.71 0.28
C ALA A 450 -15.36 -1.74 -0.44
N VAL A 451 -16.38 -1.27 -1.17
CA VAL A 451 -17.20 -2.07 -2.09
C VAL A 451 -17.27 -1.36 -3.43
N HIS A 452 -16.92 -2.06 -4.50
CA HIS A 452 -16.95 -1.55 -5.86
C HIS A 452 -18.10 -2.18 -6.64
N ILE A 453 -19.06 -1.38 -7.12
CA ILE A 453 -20.18 -1.89 -7.93
C ILE A 453 -19.79 -1.85 -9.40
N ASN A 454 -19.89 -3.01 -10.08
CA ASN A 454 -19.54 -3.23 -11.49
C ASN A 454 -18.08 -2.90 -11.84
N ASN A 455 -17.18 -2.99 -10.86
CA ASN A 455 -15.74 -2.83 -11.05
C ASN A 455 -14.98 -3.87 -10.22
N MET A 456 -13.69 -4.07 -10.51
CA MET A 456 -12.83 -5.02 -9.79
C MET A 456 -12.57 -4.59 -8.34
N THR A 457 -12.15 -5.54 -7.52
CA THR A 457 -11.79 -5.29 -6.12
C THR A 457 -10.50 -4.45 -5.96
N VAL A 458 -9.62 -4.46 -6.96
CA VAL A 458 -8.38 -3.68 -6.98
C VAL A 458 -8.71 -2.27 -7.46
N HIS A 459 -9.00 -1.39 -6.53
CA HIS A 459 -9.33 0.00 -6.81
C HIS A 459 -8.77 0.92 -5.73
N ASP A 460 -8.09 1.96 -6.13
CA ASP A 460 -7.52 2.96 -5.23
C ASP A 460 -7.52 4.34 -5.91
N GLU A 461 -7.91 5.36 -5.16
CA GLU A 461 -7.90 6.75 -5.61
C GLU A 461 -7.47 7.66 -4.46
N ALA A 462 -6.68 8.69 -4.78
CA ALA A 462 -6.16 9.62 -3.79
C ALA A 462 -7.25 10.38 -3.00
N ALA A 463 -8.45 10.52 -3.57
CA ALA A 463 -9.60 11.19 -2.94
C ALA A 463 -10.44 10.28 -2.03
N LEU A 464 -10.34 8.95 -2.21
CA LEU A 464 -11.15 7.98 -1.49
C LEU A 464 -10.41 7.44 -0.26
N PRO A 465 -11.02 7.47 0.94
CA PRO A 465 -10.42 6.86 2.12
C PRO A 465 -10.14 5.39 1.91
N HIS A 466 -8.88 4.96 2.12
CA HIS A 466 -8.42 3.59 1.94
C HIS A 466 -8.04 2.96 3.28
N GLY A 467 -8.51 1.74 3.53
CA GLY A 467 -8.17 0.94 4.71
C GLY A 467 -9.20 -0.13 4.99
N GLY A 468 -8.82 -1.10 5.80
CA GLY A 468 -9.62 -2.27 6.12
C GLY A 468 -10.41 -2.17 7.43
N VAL A 469 -11.15 -3.26 7.69
CA VAL A 469 -11.76 -3.62 8.97
C VAL A 469 -11.33 -5.04 9.33
N LYS A 470 -11.72 -5.55 10.48
CA LYS A 470 -11.31 -6.88 10.97
C LYS A 470 -9.77 -7.01 10.99
N LYS A 471 -9.22 -8.17 10.60
CA LYS A 471 -7.76 -8.39 10.52
C LYS A 471 -7.08 -7.76 9.30
N SER A 472 -7.82 -7.05 8.43
CA SER A 472 -7.24 -6.21 7.38
C SER A 472 -6.73 -4.86 7.89
N GLY A 473 -6.94 -4.56 9.16
CA GLY A 473 -6.36 -3.41 9.83
C GLY A 473 -7.36 -2.34 10.24
N PHE A 474 -6.83 -1.17 10.58
CA PHE A 474 -7.60 -0.04 11.11
C PHE A 474 -6.90 1.29 10.81
N GLY A 475 -7.63 2.39 10.94
CA GLY A 475 -7.24 3.71 10.44
C GLY A 475 -7.49 3.83 8.93
N ARG A 476 -7.20 4.99 8.39
CA ARG A 476 -7.39 5.27 6.95
C ARG A 476 -6.20 6.00 6.37
N PHE A 477 -5.95 5.73 5.09
CA PHE A 477 -5.14 6.55 4.22
C PHE A 477 -6.05 7.28 3.23
N ASN A 478 -5.50 8.21 2.45
CA ASN A 478 -6.16 8.98 1.41
C ASN A 478 -7.34 9.86 1.88
N GLY A 479 -7.67 10.84 1.08
CA GLY A 479 -8.71 11.81 1.38
C GLY A 479 -8.45 12.60 2.66
N LEU A 480 -9.47 13.31 3.11
CA LEU A 480 -9.41 14.09 4.34
C LEU A 480 -9.26 13.20 5.60
N PRO A 481 -10.01 12.07 5.74
CA PRO A 481 -9.82 11.16 6.88
C PRO A 481 -8.39 10.63 7.01
N GLY A 482 -7.73 10.34 5.87
CA GLY A 482 -6.35 9.87 5.88
C GLY A 482 -5.35 10.91 6.36
N LEU A 483 -5.58 12.20 6.06
CA LEU A 483 -4.73 13.27 6.59
C LEU A 483 -4.98 13.50 8.09
N GLU A 484 -6.22 13.39 8.54
CA GLU A 484 -6.59 13.57 9.94
C GLU A 484 -5.97 12.52 10.86
N GLU A 485 -5.60 11.35 10.34
CA GLU A 485 -4.81 10.36 11.10
C GLU A 485 -3.47 10.92 11.62
N TRP A 486 -2.92 11.95 11.00
CA TRP A 486 -1.57 12.46 11.30
C TRP A 486 -1.55 13.70 12.17
N VAL A 487 -2.69 14.07 12.73
CA VAL A 487 -2.82 15.15 13.72
C VAL A 487 -3.56 14.66 14.96
N ARG A 488 -3.26 15.29 16.08
CA ARG A 488 -3.99 15.14 17.32
C ARG A 488 -4.71 16.44 17.65
N THR A 489 -5.83 16.34 18.33
CA THR A 489 -6.59 17.49 18.79
C THR A 489 -6.12 17.94 20.17
N LYS A 490 -6.09 19.26 20.39
CA LYS A 490 -5.88 19.89 21.68
C LYS A 490 -6.99 20.91 21.93
N VAL A 491 -7.58 20.86 23.10
CA VAL A 491 -8.57 21.86 23.52
C VAL A 491 -7.85 22.95 24.31
N VAL A 492 -8.14 24.20 23.96
CA VAL A 492 -7.69 25.39 24.69
C VAL A 492 -8.94 26.15 25.11
N THR A 493 -9.12 26.40 26.38
CA THR A 493 -10.21 27.18 26.94
C THR A 493 -9.67 28.40 27.67
N TRP A 494 -10.40 29.48 27.65
CA TRP A 494 -10.09 30.68 28.42
C TRP A 494 -11.38 31.37 28.90
N LYS A 495 -11.28 32.20 29.90
CA LYS A 495 -12.36 33.05 30.43
C LYS A 495 -11.85 34.49 30.45
N ASP A 496 -12.60 35.39 29.87
CA ASP A 496 -12.29 36.83 29.86
C ASP A 496 -12.62 37.49 31.23
#